data_e8fb2ab291b420a558298014696a7df0
#
_entry.id   e8fb2ab291b420a558298014696a7df0
#
_cell.length_a   1.000
_cell.length_b   1.000
_cell.length_c   1.000
_cell.angle_alpha   90.00
_cell.angle_beta   90.00
_cell.angle_gamma   90.00
#
_symmetry.space_group_name_H-M   'P 1'
#
loop_
_entity.id
_entity.type
_entity.pdbx_description
1 polymer ?
#
loop_
_entity_poly.entity_id
_entity_poly.type
_entity_poly.pdbx_seq_one_letter_code
_entity_poly.pdbx_strand_id
1 'polypeptide(L)'
;MSVAASLRLKSASLPLRHPALAPSPRTRASAWLRLCTAALCVALAACATPPSSPATQARIDPVSVFPMDAYDQNVDHWIDPAGPGYDTPFLSADDQHSHADALRARYVGAAANDPSPWNRAYVDTRVYSDNGADIAALQRHRIAWFGNAGKPAREIGYGQDFRPHTQAWIDAIAQNMDIGQFERAPGYNPARRAIATDNALVRELPTMDPSFYDRRLAGEGYPFDNLQISAARPGTPLYVLGSSLDGGWYYVQTPDVQGWVRSDTVGMVNAAFVDLWRSASRNALAAVIVASAPVRDSQGVFRFDAPAGTLLPLAPGDDPARINVMVPARDENGNAIARIAQLTDTQAATLPLSATPRHLAMLLKSLIGRPYGWGNTGFYNDCSSETQSIFAAFGVWLPRHSSTQMSAGHMIDLSAATPDERLAYLVQHGAPMRTLIYIGGHVMLYLGNTTVDQKVVPVVYQDVWGLRPADNSRRAVIGGSVIMPLLAHIPEDPSLQSLAATPIFQISIIGSPAAGTPVPPDDDNPAS
;
A
#
# COMPACT_ATOMS: atom_id res chain seq x y z
N MET A 1 36.45 48.05 -13.65
CA MET A 1 35.51 48.95 -14.31
C MET A 1 34.18 48.20 -14.32
N SER A 2 33.42 48.30 -13.31
CA SER A 2 32.31 49.18 -12.95
C SER A 2 31.30 49.37 -14.07
N VAL A 3 30.10 48.82 -13.88
CA VAL A 3 28.85 49.59 -13.69
C VAL A 3 27.73 48.65 -13.22
N ALA A 4 27.23 48.92 -12.02
CA ALA A 4 25.98 48.38 -11.49
C ALA A 4 24.81 49.26 -11.99
N ALA A 5 23.67 48.65 -12.32
CA ALA A 5 22.43 49.37 -12.52
C ALA A 5 21.32 48.75 -11.67
N SER A 6 20.96 49.48 -10.64
CA SER A 6 19.84 49.25 -9.73
C SER A 6 18.57 49.85 -10.34
N LEU A 7 17.50 49.04 -10.47
CA LEU A 7 16.16 49.50 -10.80
C LEU A 7 15.26 49.34 -9.56
N ARG A 8 14.89 50.51 -8.99
CA ARG A 8 13.85 50.65 -7.95
C ARG A 8 12.48 50.76 -8.66
N LEU A 9 11.56 49.90 -8.28
CA LEU A 9 10.14 50.08 -8.61
C LEU A 9 9.44 50.82 -7.46
N LYS A 10 8.84 51.96 -7.81
CA LYS A 10 8.01 52.77 -6.92
C LYS A 10 6.59 52.16 -6.88
N SER A 11 6.09 51.93 -5.68
CA SER A 11 4.68 51.66 -5.41
C SER A 11 3.86 52.96 -5.50
N ALA A 12 2.79 52.94 -6.27
CA ALA A 12 1.77 53.99 -6.32
C ALA A 12 0.45 53.42 -5.78
N SER A 13 0.03 53.97 -4.65
CA SER A 13 -1.28 53.71 -4.03
C SER A 13 -2.30 54.73 -4.56
N LEU A 14 -3.46 54.24 -5.03
CA LEU A 14 -4.64 55.04 -5.36
C LEU A 14 -5.77 54.75 -4.37
N PRO A 15 -6.48 55.79 -3.89
CA PRO A 15 -7.56 55.61 -2.92
C PRO A 15 -8.92 55.33 -3.59
N LEU A 16 -9.65 54.36 -3.08
CA LEU A 16 -11.05 54.11 -3.44
C LEU A 16 -11.97 55.09 -2.71
N ARG A 17 -12.76 55.87 -3.50
CA ARG A 17 -13.87 56.71 -3.02
C ARG A 17 -15.15 55.91 -3.02
N HIS A 18 -15.87 55.88 -1.88
CA HIS A 18 -17.26 55.45 -1.79
C HIS A 18 -18.21 56.59 -2.14
N PRO A 19 -19.33 56.37 -2.86
CA PRO A 19 -20.41 57.35 -2.97
C PRO A 19 -21.42 57.16 -1.84
N ALA A 20 -21.82 58.30 -1.27
CA ALA A 20 -22.83 58.41 -0.24
C ALA A 20 -24.23 58.29 -0.80
N LEU A 21 -25.14 57.61 -0.09
CA LEU A 21 -26.57 57.53 -0.38
C LEU A 21 -27.32 58.63 0.37
N ALA A 22 -28.15 59.36 -0.35
CA ALA A 22 -29.05 60.41 0.14
C ALA A 22 -30.36 59.81 0.66
N PRO A 23 -31.06 60.45 1.65
CA PRO A 23 -32.29 59.97 2.23
C PRO A 23 -33.55 60.39 1.45
N SER A 24 -34.57 59.52 1.37
CA SER A 24 -35.90 59.82 0.84
C SER A 24 -36.99 59.93 1.92
N PRO A 25 -38.09 60.63 1.63
CA PRO A 25 -38.94 61.24 2.67
C PRO A 25 -40.04 60.34 3.21
N ARG A 26 -40.43 60.64 4.45
CA ARG A 26 -41.57 60.07 5.15
C ARG A 26 -42.89 60.58 4.61
N THR A 27 -43.83 59.69 4.30
CA THR A 27 -45.27 60.04 4.26
C THR A 27 -46.04 59.26 5.32
N ARG A 28 -46.79 60.06 6.10
CA ARG A 28 -47.77 59.60 7.12
C ARG A 28 -49.06 59.19 6.40
N ALA A 29 -49.60 57.99 6.68
CA ALA A 29 -51.03 57.71 6.51
C ALA A 29 -51.49 56.58 7.44
N SER A 30 -52.34 56.97 8.38
CA SER A 30 -53.54 56.36 8.94
C SER A 30 -53.45 55.03 9.68
N ALA A 31 -53.46 55.20 10.99
CA ALA A 31 -53.86 54.26 12.03
C ALA A 31 -55.40 54.16 12.08
N TRP A 32 -56.04 53.21 11.41
CA TRP A 32 -57.48 52.87 11.63
C TRP A 32 -57.87 51.45 11.12
N LEU A 33 -56.96 50.52 10.95
CA LEU A 33 -57.32 49.17 10.50
C LEU A 33 -56.60 48.06 11.32
N ARG A 34 -56.51 48.20 12.64
CA ARG A 34 -55.84 47.20 13.48
C ARG A 34 -56.69 46.68 14.63
N LEU A 35 -58.03 46.71 14.55
CA LEU A 35 -58.88 46.24 15.67
C LEU A 35 -59.92 45.14 15.31
N CYS A 36 -59.98 44.65 14.06
CA CYS A 36 -60.94 43.60 13.68
C CYS A 36 -60.33 42.25 13.27
N THR A 37 -59.02 42.10 13.26
CA THR A 37 -58.36 40.82 12.88
C THR A 37 -57.79 40.07 14.07
N ALA A 38 -57.81 40.60 15.26
CA ALA A 38 -57.26 39.93 16.46
C ALA A 38 -58.23 38.91 17.15
N ALA A 39 -59.53 38.92 16.79
CA ALA A 39 -60.52 38.06 17.48
C ALA A 39 -60.84 36.76 16.71
N LEU A 40 -60.38 36.57 15.47
CA LEU A 40 -60.64 35.34 14.66
C LEU A 40 -59.48 34.38 14.58
N CYS A 41 -58.30 34.75 15.09
CA CYS A 41 -57.12 33.86 15.11
C CYS A 41 -56.93 33.04 16.41
N VAL A 42 -57.78 33.28 17.44
CA VAL A 42 -57.64 32.56 18.73
C VAL A 42 -58.52 31.31 18.80
N ALA A 43 -59.51 31.15 17.91
CA ALA A 43 -60.45 30.00 17.98
C ALA A 43 -60.07 28.82 17.06
N LEU A 44 -58.98 28.86 16.28
CA LEU A 44 -58.51 27.75 15.44
C LEU A 44 -57.17 27.15 15.87
N ALA A 45 -56.63 27.52 17.02
CA ALA A 45 -55.36 27.02 17.52
C ALA A 45 -55.50 25.83 18.52
N ALA A 46 -56.66 25.20 18.64
CA ALA A 46 -56.91 24.18 19.67
C ALA A 46 -56.99 22.73 19.16
N CYS A 47 -56.62 22.41 17.92
CA CYS A 47 -56.52 21.00 17.46
C CYS A 47 -55.47 20.74 16.38
N ALA A 48 -54.33 21.47 16.37
CA ALA A 48 -53.16 21.04 15.62
C ALA A 48 -52.21 20.37 16.62
N THR A 49 -52.28 19.04 16.73
CA THR A 49 -51.12 18.26 17.22
C THR A 49 -49.95 18.69 16.37
N PRO A 50 -48.83 19.15 16.98
CA PRO A 50 -47.62 19.40 16.18
C PRO A 50 -47.31 18.11 15.42
N PRO A 51 -46.98 18.17 14.09
CA PRO A 51 -46.49 17.00 13.42
C PRO A 51 -45.32 16.51 14.26
N SER A 52 -45.40 15.28 14.77
CA SER A 52 -44.25 14.59 15.34
C SER A 52 -43.15 14.73 14.32
N SER A 53 -42.13 15.55 14.62
CA SER A 53 -40.92 15.57 13.83
C SER A 53 -40.55 14.11 13.62
N PRO A 54 -40.35 13.64 12.40
CA PRO A 54 -39.88 12.27 12.21
C PRO A 54 -38.63 12.19 13.08
N ALA A 55 -38.66 11.26 14.05
CA ALA A 55 -37.49 10.99 14.89
C ALA A 55 -36.32 10.92 13.91
N THR A 56 -35.42 11.89 14.01
CA THR A 56 -34.20 11.89 13.23
C THR A 56 -33.55 10.59 13.66
N GLN A 57 -33.72 9.52 12.85
CA GLN A 57 -32.94 8.32 13.03
C GLN A 57 -31.51 8.83 13.09
N ALA A 58 -30.87 8.69 14.22
CA ALA A 58 -29.48 9.06 14.40
C ALA A 58 -28.76 8.40 13.24
N ARG A 59 -28.26 9.21 12.32
CA ARG A 59 -27.58 8.74 11.12
C ARG A 59 -26.33 8.07 11.64
N ILE A 60 -26.31 6.74 11.68
CA ILE A 60 -25.14 5.98 12.10
C ILE A 60 -24.04 6.43 11.16
N ASP A 61 -22.96 6.96 11.72
CA ASP A 61 -21.76 7.27 10.93
C ASP A 61 -21.28 5.95 10.33
N PRO A 62 -21.13 5.85 9.00
CA PRO A 62 -20.63 4.63 8.37
C PRO A 62 -19.18 4.29 8.78
N VAL A 63 -18.49 5.20 9.46
CA VAL A 63 -17.13 5.01 9.96
C VAL A 63 -17.07 5.36 11.46
N SER A 64 -16.59 4.44 12.28
CA SER A 64 -16.28 4.63 13.70
C SER A 64 -14.86 4.14 13.99
N VAL A 65 -14.28 4.55 15.11
CA VAL A 65 -12.99 4.02 15.59
C VAL A 65 -13.25 2.77 16.42
N PHE A 66 -12.48 1.71 16.16
CA PHE A 66 -12.51 0.49 16.97
C PHE A 66 -11.72 0.72 18.28
N PRO A 67 -12.22 0.32 19.45
CA PRO A 67 -11.54 0.53 20.72
C PRO A 67 -10.36 -0.42 20.90
N MET A 68 -9.16 0.03 20.54
CA MET A 68 -7.92 -0.77 20.66
C MET A 68 -7.31 -0.78 22.08
N ASP A 69 -7.80 0.02 23.01
CA ASP A 69 -7.24 0.17 24.36
C ASP A 69 -7.28 -1.12 25.19
N ALA A 70 -8.17 -2.07 24.85
CA ALA A 70 -8.28 -3.37 25.51
C ALA A 70 -7.23 -4.38 25.01
N TYR A 71 -6.52 -4.07 23.93
CA TYR A 71 -5.59 -4.99 23.27
C TYR A 71 -4.14 -4.59 23.52
N ASP A 72 -3.39 -5.50 24.14
CA ASP A 72 -1.97 -5.28 24.42
C ASP A 72 -1.15 -5.21 23.12
N GLN A 73 -0.50 -4.08 22.91
CA GLN A 73 0.36 -3.82 21.75
C GLN A 73 1.86 -3.94 22.09
N ASN A 74 2.21 -4.36 23.29
CA ASN A 74 3.61 -4.60 23.65
C ASN A 74 4.10 -5.94 23.06
N VAL A 75 4.93 -5.85 22.05
CA VAL A 75 5.47 -7.03 21.35
C VAL A 75 6.16 -8.02 22.29
N ASP A 76 6.84 -7.53 23.36
CA ASP A 76 7.55 -8.39 24.31
C ASP A 76 6.62 -9.25 25.19
N HIS A 77 5.34 -8.89 25.30
CA HIS A 77 4.37 -9.74 25.99
C HIS A 77 3.89 -10.91 25.11
N TRP A 78 4.00 -10.78 23.79
CA TRP A 78 3.61 -11.80 22.81
C TRP A 78 4.78 -12.67 22.37
N ILE A 79 5.98 -12.09 22.30
CA ILE A 79 7.24 -12.75 21.94
C ILE A 79 8.21 -12.48 23.10
N ASP A 80 8.11 -13.29 24.15
CA ASP A 80 8.82 -13.10 25.41
C ASP A 80 10.35 -13.21 25.23
N PRO A 81 11.12 -12.12 25.50
CA PRO A 81 12.57 -12.14 25.42
C PRO A 81 13.25 -13.13 26.39
N ALA A 82 12.58 -13.50 27.49
CA ALA A 82 13.05 -14.50 28.44
C ALA A 82 12.55 -15.93 28.11
N GLY A 83 11.69 -16.05 27.11
CA GLY A 83 11.07 -17.31 26.71
C GLY A 83 12.08 -18.31 26.12
N PRO A 84 11.87 -19.62 26.35
CA PRO A 84 12.69 -20.65 25.72
C PRO A 84 12.50 -20.58 24.20
N GLY A 85 13.60 -20.58 23.44
CA GLY A 85 13.57 -20.54 21.99
C GLY A 85 13.55 -19.12 21.38
N TYR A 86 13.72 -18.06 22.17
CA TYR A 86 13.76 -16.68 21.65
C TYR A 86 14.82 -16.49 20.56
N ASP A 87 15.92 -17.24 20.63
CA ASP A 87 17.00 -17.25 19.63
C ASP A 87 16.98 -18.49 18.72
N THR A 88 15.99 -19.38 18.88
CA THR A 88 15.87 -20.58 18.04
C THR A 88 15.19 -20.23 16.71
N PRO A 89 15.82 -20.50 15.56
CA PRO A 89 15.19 -20.19 14.28
C PRO A 89 13.87 -20.94 14.08
N PHE A 90 12.83 -20.23 13.60
CA PHE A 90 11.54 -20.83 13.22
C PHE A 90 11.53 -21.32 11.77
N LEU A 91 12.53 -20.98 10.95
CA LEU A 91 12.84 -21.59 9.66
C LEU A 91 14.16 -22.35 9.75
N SER A 92 14.25 -23.49 9.08
CA SER A 92 15.52 -24.19 8.96
C SER A 92 16.53 -23.36 8.15
N ALA A 93 17.82 -23.58 8.37
CA ALA A 93 18.86 -22.88 7.60
C ALA A 93 18.74 -23.16 6.10
N ASP A 94 18.43 -24.40 5.72
CA ASP A 94 18.29 -24.83 4.32
C ASP A 94 17.07 -24.17 3.66
N ASP A 95 15.91 -24.14 4.35
CA ASP A 95 14.71 -23.44 3.86
C ASP A 95 15.01 -21.96 3.67
N GLN A 96 15.65 -21.32 4.65
CA GLN A 96 15.96 -19.91 4.61
C GLN A 96 16.95 -19.56 3.48
N HIS A 97 17.98 -20.39 3.24
CA HIS A 97 18.89 -20.22 2.11
C HIS A 97 18.16 -20.37 0.77
N SER A 98 17.31 -21.38 0.63
CA SER A 98 16.54 -21.62 -0.59
C SER A 98 15.60 -20.44 -0.91
N HIS A 99 14.96 -19.87 0.11
CA HIS A 99 14.15 -18.66 -0.06
C HIS A 99 15.00 -17.44 -0.44
N ALA A 100 16.15 -17.25 0.20
CA ALA A 100 17.05 -16.13 -0.10
C ALA A 100 17.60 -16.20 -1.53
N ASP A 101 17.86 -17.39 -2.05
CA ASP A 101 18.26 -17.58 -3.44
C ASP A 101 17.11 -17.26 -4.41
N ALA A 102 15.88 -17.67 -4.09
CA ALA A 102 14.70 -17.32 -4.88
C ALA A 102 14.42 -15.80 -4.88
N LEU A 103 14.60 -15.13 -3.74
CA LEU A 103 14.49 -13.67 -3.62
C LEU A 103 15.56 -12.97 -4.47
N ARG A 104 16.83 -13.41 -4.37
CA ARG A 104 17.92 -12.86 -5.16
C ARG A 104 17.69 -13.06 -6.66
N ALA A 105 17.18 -14.22 -7.08
CA ALA A 105 16.86 -14.49 -8.48
C ALA A 105 15.90 -13.44 -9.06
N ARG A 106 14.90 -12.99 -8.29
CA ARG A 106 13.93 -11.95 -8.72
C ARG A 106 14.54 -10.56 -8.73
N TYR A 107 15.25 -10.19 -7.67
CA TYR A 107 15.76 -8.82 -7.49
C TYR A 107 17.11 -8.58 -8.19
N VAL A 108 17.93 -9.60 -8.39
CA VAL A 108 19.26 -9.46 -8.98
C VAL A 108 19.29 -10.01 -10.41
N GLY A 109 18.64 -11.16 -10.64
CA GLY A 109 18.58 -11.80 -11.95
C GLY A 109 19.96 -12.20 -12.49
N ALA A 110 20.80 -12.82 -11.63
CA ALA A 110 22.18 -13.14 -11.97
C ALA A 110 22.28 -14.26 -13.01
N ALA A 111 21.39 -15.27 -12.98
CA ALA A 111 21.29 -16.29 -14.00
C ALA A 111 20.32 -15.85 -15.12
N ALA A 112 20.57 -16.31 -16.34
CA ALA A 112 19.80 -15.89 -17.52
C ALA A 112 18.29 -16.21 -17.44
N ASN A 113 17.94 -17.28 -16.72
CA ASN A 113 16.55 -17.75 -16.55
C ASN A 113 15.90 -17.29 -15.24
N ASP A 114 16.61 -16.49 -14.43
CA ASP A 114 16.02 -15.93 -13.22
C ASP A 114 14.80 -15.05 -13.56
N PRO A 115 13.73 -15.10 -12.74
CA PRO A 115 12.51 -14.33 -12.99
C PRO A 115 12.68 -12.84 -12.59
N SER A 116 13.60 -12.17 -13.25
CA SER A 116 13.95 -10.77 -13.02
C SER A 116 13.56 -9.88 -14.19
N PRO A 117 13.04 -8.66 -13.94
CA PRO A 117 12.75 -7.67 -14.98
C PRO A 117 13.97 -7.33 -15.87
N TRP A 118 15.19 -7.60 -15.39
CA TRP A 118 16.41 -7.35 -16.17
C TRP A 118 16.80 -8.48 -17.13
N ASN A 119 16.10 -9.62 -17.07
CA ASN A 119 16.44 -10.80 -17.87
C ASN A 119 15.58 -10.95 -19.12
N ARG A 120 16.24 -11.19 -20.26
CA ARG A 120 15.59 -11.40 -21.55
C ARG A 120 14.54 -12.52 -21.48
N ALA A 121 14.93 -13.69 -20.96
CA ALA A 121 14.05 -14.85 -20.92
C ALA A 121 12.74 -14.56 -20.17
N TYR A 122 12.81 -13.87 -19.04
CA TYR A 122 11.63 -13.46 -18.26
C TYR A 122 10.76 -12.46 -19.04
N VAL A 123 11.38 -11.41 -19.60
CA VAL A 123 10.65 -10.37 -20.33
C VAL A 123 9.97 -10.93 -21.58
N ASP A 124 10.69 -11.74 -22.39
CA ASP A 124 10.13 -12.27 -23.64
C ASP A 124 9.04 -13.34 -23.41
N THR A 125 9.12 -14.11 -22.30
CA THR A 125 8.19 -15.24 -22.08
C THR A 125 7.05 -14.95 -21.10
N ARG A 126 7.23 -13.98 -20.20
CA ARG A 126 6.25 -13.67 -19.14
C ARG A 126 5.63 -12.30 -19.29
N VAL A 127 6.41 -11.31 -19.75
CA VAL A 127 5.93 -9.93 -19.87
C VAL A 127 5.33 -9.69 -21.26
N TYR A 128 5.99 -10.18 -22.32
CA TYR A 128 5.47 -10.10 -23.70
C TYR A 128 4.93 -11.46 -24.18
N SER A 129 4.13 -12.13 -23.33
CA SER A 129 3.56 -13.45 -23.62
C SER A 129 2.70 -13.47 -24.88
N ASP A 130 2.03 -12.35 -25.20
CA ASP A 130 1.22 -12.13 -26.41
C ASP A 130 1.69 -10.89 -27.21
N ASN A 131 2.99 -10.75 -27.39
CA ASN A 131 3.59 -9.66 -28.18
C ASN A 131 3.07 -8.25 -27.81
N GLY A 132 2.72 -8.05 -26.54
CA GLY A 132 2.22 -6.78 -26.00
C GLY A 132 0.74 -6.50 -26.24
N ALA A 133 0.01 -7.40 -26.91
CA ALA A 133 -1.42 -7.27 -27.12
C ALA A 133 -2.19 -7.39 -25.80
N ASP A 134 -1.75 -8.27 -24.92
CA ASP A 134 -2.23 -8.45 -23.55
C ASP A 134 -2.05 -7.16 -22.71
N ILE A 135 -0.87 -6.55 -22.78
CA ILE A 135 -0.58 -5.27 -22.11
C ILE A 135 -1.50 -4.16 -22.64
N ALA A 136 -1.61 -4.04 -23.96
CA ALA A 136 -2.48 -3.03 -24.58
C ALA A 136 -3.96 -3.26 -24.23
N ALA A 137 -4.41 -4.52 -24.18
CA ALA A 137 -5.77 -4.88 -23.78
C ALA A 137 -6.03 -4.50 -22.31
N LEU A 138 -5.08 -4.78 -21.40
CA LEU A 138 -5.16 -4.39 -20.00
C LEU A 138 -5.27 -2.86 -19.86
N GLN A 139 -4.45 -2.08 -20.58
CA GLN A 139 -4.55 -0.63 -20.52
C GLN A 139 -5.91 -0.11 -21.03
N ARG A 140 -6.47 -0.69 -22.12
CA ARG A 140 -7.82 -0.35 -22.58
C ARG A 140 -8.88 -0.69 -21.56
N HIS A 141 -8.73 -1.85 -20.90
CA HIS A 141 -9.65 -2.27 -19.82
C HIS A 141 -9.60 -1.28 -18.65
N ARG A 142 -8.41 -0.87 -18.18
CA ARG A 142 -8.24 0.11 -17.10
C ARG A 142 -8.89 1.45 -17.43
N ILE A 143 -8.73 1.95 -18.64
CA ILE A 143 -9.40 3.18 -19.09
C ILE A 143 -10.92 3.03 -19.03
N ALA A 144 -11.47 1.91 -19.53
CA ALA A 144 -12.90 1.63 -19.45
C ALA A 144 -13.38 1.47 -17.99
N TRP A 145 -12.57 0.80 -17.16
CA TRP A 145 -12.87 0.56 -15.74
C TRP A 145 -12.89 1.85 -14.92
N PHE A 146 -11.98 2.78 -15.13
CA PHE A 146 -11.92 4.05 -14.38
C PHE A 146 -12.74 5.18 -15.00
N GLY A 147 -13.23 5.03 -16.24
CA GLY A 147 -14.22 5.92 -16.82
C GLY A 147 -15.59 5.79 -16.14
N ASN A 148 -16.30 6.90 -15.91
CA ASN A 148 -17.58 6.91 -15.21
C ASN A 148 -18.81 6.73 -16.13
N ALA A 149 -18.63 6.75 -17.45
CA ALA A 149 -19.73 6.70 -18.41
C ALA A 149 -20.49 5.35 -18.30
N GLY A 150 -21.79 5.44 -18.05
CA GLY A 150 -22.67 4.26 -17.99
C GLY A 150 -22.56 3.42 -16.73
N LYS A 151 -21.76 3.81 -15.75
CA LYS A 151 -21.59 3.07 -14.50
C LYS A 151 -22.75 3.24 -13.53
N PRO A 152 -23.09 2.21 -12.75
CA PRO A 152 -24.01 2.34 -11.62
C PRO A 152 -23.40 3.22 -10.52
N ALA A 153 -24.25 3.86 -9.72
CA ALA A 153 -23.85 4.83 -8.71
C ALA A 153 -22.76 4.34 -7.73
N ARG A 154 -22.75 3.04 -7.40
CA ARG A 154 -21.77 2.44 -6.48
C ARG A 154 -20.38 2.28 -7.09
N GLU A 155 -20.25 2.34 -8.41
CA GLU A 155 -19.00 2.14 -9.15
C GLU A 155 -18.43 3.44 -9.72
N ILE A 156 -19.09 4.57 -9.44
CA ILE A 156 -18.60 5.90 -9.82
C ILE A 156 -17.30 6.20 -9.09
N GLY A 157 -16.28 6.59 -9.84
CA GLY A 157 -15.00 7.09 -9.31
C GLY A 157 -15.07 8.58 -8.99
N TYR A 158 -14.55 8.97 -7.83
CA TYR A 158 -14.53 10.33 -7.30
C TYR A 158 -13.10 10.79 -7.06
N GLY A 159 -12.81 12.04 -7.36
CA GLY A 159 -11.54 12.68 -7.05
C GLY A 159 -11.41 13.06 -5.56
N GLN A 160 -10.27 13.67 -5.22
CA GLN A 160 -9.96 14.14 -3.87
C GLN A 160 -10.97 15.15 -3.32
N ASP A 161 -11.66 15.89 -4.19
CA ASP A 161 -12.71 16.86 -3.86
C ASP A 161 -14.11 16.25 -3.71
N PHE A 162 -14.20 14.91 -3.73
CA PHE A 162 -15.43 14.12 -3.69
C PHE A 162 -16.39 14.39 -4.86
N ARG A 163 -15.90 14.93 -5.99
CA ARG A 163 -16.66 15.06 -7.22
C ARG A 163 -16.37 13.88 -8.15
N PRO A 164 -17.39 13.41 -8.89
CA PRO A 164 -17.19 12.36 -9.90
C PRO A 164 -16.16 12.80 -10.94
N HIS A 165 -15.28 11.89 -11.33
CA HIS A 165 -14.40 12.10 -12.47
C HIS A 165 -15.21 12.36 -13.73
N THR A 166 -14.75 13.31 -14.55
CA THR A 166 -15.39 13.67 -15.83
C THR A 166 -14.89 12.75 -16.95
N GLN A 167 -15.65 12.68 -18.05
CA GLN A 167 -15.19 12.00 -19.26
C GLN A 167 -13.89 12.63 -19.79
N ALA A 168 -13.78 13.96 -19.77
CA ALA A 168 -12.58 14.65 -20.21
C ALA A 168 -11.32 14.28 -19.39
N TRP A 169 -11.47 13.97 -18.09
CA TRP A 169 -10.37 13.50 -17.25
C TRP A 169 -9.82 12.17 -17.74
N ILE A 170 -10.67 11.16 -17.96
CA ILE A 170 -10.22 9.84 -18.41
C ILE A 170 -9.73 9.86 -19.87
N ASP A 171 -10.33 10.68 -20.74
CA ASP A 171 -9.90 10.84 -22.14
C ASP A 171 -8.50 11.44 -22.23
N ALA A 172 -8.18 12.44 -21.39
CA ALA A 172 -6.85 13.04 -21.32
C ALA A 172 -5.79 12.02 -20.86
N ILE A 173 -6.11 11.19 -19.86
CA ILE A 173 -5.23 10.11 -19.41
C ILE A 173 -5.02 9.09 -20.53
N ALA A 174 -6.09 8.62 -21.17
CA ALA A 174 -6.03 7.65 -22.26
C ALA A 174 -5.18 8.17 -23.45
N GLN A 175 -5.30 9.44 -23.79
CA GLN A 175 -4.47 10.07 -24.82
C GLN A 175 -2.99 10.08 -24.41
N ASN A 176 -2.69 10.43 -23.14
CA ASN A 176 -1.33 10.50 -22.63
C ASN A 176 -0.63 9.12 -22.57
N MET A 177 -1.38 8.03 -22.44
CA MET A 177 -0.85 6.67 -22.34
C MET A 177 -0.28 6.13 -23.66
N ASP A 178 -0.69 6.63 -24.84
CA ASP A 178 -0.29 6.10 -26.16
C ASP A 178 -0.35 4.55 -26.20
N ILE A 179 -1.51 3.99 -25.91
CA ILE A 179 -1.67 2.54 -25.70
C ILE A 179 -1.11 1.70 -26.84
N GLY A 180 -1.16 2.20 -28.10
CA GLY A 180 -0.59 1.51 -29.25
C GLY A 180 0.93 1.29 -29.18
N GLN A 181 1.65 1.96 -28.26
CA GLN A 181 3.11 1.77 -28.11
C GLN A 181 3.49 0.34 -27.68
N PHE A 182 2.62 -0.34 -26.91
CA PHE A 182 2.88 -1.68 -26.38
C PHE A 182 2.94 -2.75 -27.47
N GLU A 183 2.20 -2.54 -28.58
CA GLU A 183 2.14 -3.45 -29.74
C GLU A 183 3.16 -3.10 -30.83
N ARG A 184 3.71 -1.86 -30.84
CA ARG A 184 4.63 -1.41 -31.91
C ARG A 184 6.03 -2.00 -31.84
N ALA A 185 6.54 -2.31 -30.66
CA ALA A 185 7.87 -2.83 -30.45
C ALA A 185 7.94 -3.77 -29.23
N PRO A 186 7.21 -4.90 -29.28
CA PRO A 186 7.24 -5.87 -28.20
C PRO A 186 8.61 -6.56 -28.13
N GLY A 187 8.91 -7.11 -26.94
CA GLY A 187 10.12 -7.89 -26.72
C GLY A 187 11.22 -7.13 -25.98
N TYR A 188 12.23 -7.90 -25.61
CA TYR A 188 13.32 -7.41 -24.79
C TYR A 188 14.26 -6.47 -25.52
N ASN A 189 14.49 -5.30 -24.89
CA ASN A 189 15.53 -4.35 -25.28
C ASN A 189 16.36 -3.97 -24.04
N PRO A 190 17.69 -4.21 -24.00
CA PRO A 190 18.52 -3.90 -22.84
C PRO A 190 18.53 -2.41 -22.46
N ALA A 191 18.22 -1.50 -23.38
CA ALA A 191 18.09 -0.07 -23.09
C ALA A 191 16.83 0.28 -22.29
N ARG A 192 15.88 -0.64 -22.12
CA ARG A 192 14.66 -0.46 -21.33
C ARG A 192 14.79 -0.94 -19.88
N ARG A 193 15.96 -1.47 -19.49
CA ARG A 193 16.23 -1.81 -18.09
C ARG A 193 16.35 -0.54 -17.27
N ALA A 194 15.80 -0.58 -16.07
CA ALA A 194 15.79 0.55 -15.15
C ALA A 194 15.86 0.07 -13.69
N ILE A 195 16.00 1.00 -12.76
CA ILE A 195 15.99 0.76 -11.32
C ILE A 195 15.24 1.89 -10.63
N ALA A 196 14.49 1.59 -9.57
CA ALA A 196 13.91 2.63 -8.73
C ALA A 196 15.01 3.36 -7.97
N THR A 197 15.11 4.68 -8.15
CA THR A 197 16.12 5.54 -7.48
C THR A 197 15.55 6.25 -6.26
N ASP A 198 14.25 6.19 -6.07
CA ASP A 198 13.48 6.66 -4.93
C ASP A 198 12.29 5.71 -4.71
N ASN A 199 11.50 5.93 -3.66
CA ASN A 199 10.22 5.26 -3.49
C ASN A 199 9.28 5.68 -4.63
N ALA A 200 8.79 4.71 -5.39
CA ALA A 200 7.95 4.95 -6.55
C ALA A 200 6.56 4.32 -6.34
N LEU A 201 5.53 5.14 -6.23
CA LEU A 201 4.15 4.65 -6.24
C LEU A 201 3.85 4.00 -7.59
N VAL A 202 3.35 2.77 -7.56
CA VAL A 202 2.93 2.02 -8.75
C VAL A 202 1.42 2.15 -8.88
N ARG A 203 0.97 2.66 -10.02
CA ARG A 203 -0.43 3.06 -10.23
C ARG A 203 -1.05 2.39 -11.46
N GLU A 204 -2.38 2.25 -11.44
CA GLU A 204 -3.16 1.71 -12.57
C GLU A 204 -3.11 2.62 -13.80
N LEU A 205 -3.11 3.94 -13.58
CA LEU A 205 -3.10 4.97 -14.61
C LEU A 205 -2.01 6.02 -14.34
N PRO A 206 -1.46 6.66 -15.39
CA PRO A 206 -0.42 7.69 -15.26
C PRO A 206 -0.99 9.03 -14.78
N THR A 207 -1.47 9.05 -13.54
CA THR A 207 -1.96 10.25 -12.87
C THR A 207 -1.71 10.15 -11.37
N MET A 208 -1.49 11.30 -10.71
CA MET A 208 -1.47 11.40 -9.25
C MET A 208 -2.86 11.70 -8.67
N ASP A 209 -3.85 12.01 -9.52
CA ASP A 209 -5.23 12.16 -9.05
C ASP A 209 -5.70 10.82 -8.49
N PRO A 210 -6.27 10.77 -7.29
CA PRO A 210 -6.84 9.54 -6.76
C PRO A 210 -8.21 9.24 -7.35
N SER A 211 -8.62 7.99 -7.31
CA SER A 211 -9.99 7.58 -7.66
C SER A 211 -10.58 6.76 -6.52
N PHE A 212 -11.52 7.33 -5.80
CA PHE A 212 -12.24 6.71 -4.69
C PHE A 212 -13.65 6.30 -5.14
N TYR A 213 -14.24 5.27 -4.54
CA TYR A 213 -15.68 5.11 -4.58
C TYR A 213 -16.37 6.14 -3.67
N ASP A 214 -17.70 6.14 -3.65
CA ASP A 214 -18.46 7.08 -2.82
C ASP A 214 -17.97 7.01 -1.35
N ARG A 215 -17.63 8.16 -0.77
CA ARG A 215 -17.13 8.28 0.61
C ARG A 215 -18.06 7.69 1.67
N ARG A 216 -19.32 7.44 1.33
CA ARG A 216 -20.31 6.79 2.19
C ARG A 216 -20.22 5.27 2.19
N LEU A 217 -19.47 4.68 1.26
CA LEU A 217 -19.21 3.24 1.23
C LEU A 217 -18.11 2.91 2.23
N ALA A 218 -18.51 2.23 3.30
CA ALA A 218 -17.59 1.88 4.37
C ALA A 218 -16.49 0.91 3.88
N GLY A 219 -15.24 1.35 3.96
CA GLY A 219 -14.07 0.52 3.60
C GLY A 219 -13.83 0.31 2.10
N GLU A 220 -14.56 1.04 1.25
CA GLU A 220 -14.40 1.01 -0.20
C GLU A 220 -14.25 2.42 -0.79
N GLY A 221 -14.81 3.44 -0.09
CA GLY A 221 -14.65 4.84 -0.44
C GLY A 221 -13.34 5.43 0.08
N TYR A 222 -13.33 6.74 0.36
CA TYR A 222 -12.16 7.40 0.94
C TYR A 222 -11.72 6.70 2.24
N PRO A 223 -10.41 6.41 2.46
CA PRO A 223 -9.23 6.84 1.70
C PRO A 223 -8.67 5.80 0.71
N PHE A 224 -9.44 4.84 0.24
CA PHE A 224 -8.99 3.77 -0.66
C PHE A 224 -8.89 4.28 -2.09
N ASP A 225 -7.69 4.72 -2.50
CA ASP A 225 -7.41 5.10 -3.88
C ASP A 225 -7.31 3.87 -4.77
N ASN A 226 -8.35 3.61 -5.57
CA ASN A 226 -8.41 2.44 -6.45
C ASN A 226 -7.37 2.48 -7.60
N LEU A 227 -6.70 3.62 -7.82
CA LEU A 227 -5.59 3.71 -8.75
C LEU A 227 -4.26 3.28 -8.13
N GLN A 228 -4.19 3.08 -6.83
CA GLN A 228 -2.94 2.76 -6.13
C GLN A 228 -2.79 1.25 -5.98
N ILE A 229 -1.76 0.66 -6.62
CA ILE A 229 -1.49 -0.80 -6.61
C ILE A 229 -0.46 -1.15 -5.54
N SER A 230 0.69 -0.47 -5.58
CA SER A 230 1.89 -0.83 -4.80
C SER A 230 2.89 0.32 -4.76
N ALA A 231 4.06 0.07 -4.16
CA ALA A 231 5.23 0.91 -4.33
C ALA A 231 6.48 0.07 -4.64
N ALA A 232 7.29 0.53 -5.60
CA ALA A 232 8.63 0.01 -5.80
C ALA A 232 9.59 0.74 -4.87
N ARG A 233 10.34 -0.01 -4.06
CA ARG A 233 11.34 0.53 -3.13
C ARG A 233 12.62 0.90 -3.88
N PRO A 234 13.44 1.84 -3.36
CA PRO A 234 14.75 2.13 -3.94
C PRO A 234 15.59 0.86 -4.12
N GLY A 235 16.22 0.70 -5.26
CA GLY A 235 16.98 -0.52 -5.59
C GLY A 235 16.17 -1.63 -6.26
N THR A 236 14.85 -1.49 -6.38
CA THR A 236 14.01 -2.43 -7.11
C THR A 236 14.34 -2.41 -8.61
N PRO A 237 14.68 -3.56 -9.23
CA PRO A 237 14.90 -3.64 -10.67
C PRO A 237 13.59 -3.46 -11.42
N LEU A 238 13.64 -2.70 -12.51
CA LEU A 238 12.49 -2.37 -13.34
C LEU A 238 12.78 -2.66 -14.80
N TYR A 239 11.74 -2.96 -15.56
CA TYR A 239 11.79 -2.96 -17.02
C TYR A 239 10.73 -2.03 -17.57
N VAL A 240 11.12 -1.03 -18.35
CA VAL A 240 10.22 -0.03 -18.92
C VAL A 240 9.52 -0.60 -20.15
N LEU A 241 8.22 -0.78 -20.07
CA LEU A 241 7.37 -1.30 -21.15
C LEU A 241 6.91 -0.17 -22.07
N GLY A 242 6.70 1.02 -21.52
CA GLY A 242 6.26 2.21 -22.27
C GLY A 242 6.43 3.49 -21.46
N SER A 243 6.16 4.63 -22.09
CA SER A 243 6.18 5.95 -21.47
C SER A 243 4.94 6.75 -21.85
N SER A 244 4.49 7.65 -20.97
CA SER A 244 3.47 8.62 -21.33
C SER A 244 3.99 9.63 -22.35
N LEU A 245 3.09 10.24 -23.14
CA LEU A 245 3.46 11.21 -24.17
C LEU A 245 4.14 12.45 -23.60
N ASP A 246 3.74 12.87 -22.39
CA ASP A 246 4.35 14.00 -21.67
C ASP A 246 5.70 13.66 -21.03
N GLY A 247 6.14 12.38 -21.09
CA GLY A 247 7.39 11.91 -20.47
C GLY A 247 7.37 11.88 -18.94
N GLY A 248 6.24 12.15 -18.30
CA GLY A 248 6.11 12.19 -16.83
C GLY A 248 6.01 10.82 -16.18
N TRP A 249 5.74 9.77 -16.96
CA TRP A 249 5.47 8.42 -16.44
C TRP A 249 6.12 7.33 -17.30
N TYR A 250 6.51 6.24 -16.61
CA TYR A 250 6.87 4.97 -17.23
C TYR A 250 5.89 3.89 -16.82
N TYR A 251 5.43 3.07 -17.77
CA TYR A 251 4.78 1.81 -17.48
C TYR A 251 5.85 0.75 -17.31
N VAL A 252 5.91 0.12 -16.14
CA VAL A 252 7.02 -0.75 -15.77
C VAL A 252 6.57 -2.14 -15.32
N GLN A 253 7.43 -3.13 -15.54
CA GLN A 253 7.43 -4.39 -14.85
C GLN A 253 8.37 -4.28 -13.65
N THR A 254 7.89 -4.56 -12.45
CA THR A 254 8.66 -4.78 -11.23
C THR A 254 8.83 -6.30 -10.98
N PRO A 255 9.57 -6.77 -9.97
CA PRO A 255 9.54 -8.17 -9.55
C PRO A 255 8.15 -8.67 -9.10
N ASP A 256 7.26 -7.76 -8.72
CA ASP A 256 5.99 -8.05 -8.06
C ASP A 256 4.77 -7.73 -8.93
N VAL A 257 4.73 -6.56 -9.56
CA VAL A 257 3.54 -6.05 -10.29
C VAL A 257 3.92 -5.24 -11.52
N GLN A 258 2.94 -4.98 -12.39
CA GLN A 258 3.04 -3.99 -13.48
C GLN A 258 2.23 -2.74 -13.13
N GLY A 259 2.73 -1.58 -13.50
CA GLY A 259 1.98 -0.33 -13.34
C GLY A 259 2.74 0.90 -13.79
N TRP A 260 2.10 2.05 -13.68
CA TRP A 260 2.67 3.35 -14.00
C TRP A 260 3.41 3.93 -12.78
N VAL A 261 4.63 4.37 -13.01
CA VAL A 261 5.47 5.06 -12.01
C VAL A 261 5.91 6.41 -12.54
N ARG A 262 6.16 7.37 -11.65
CA ARG A 262 6.73 8.66 -12.03
C ARG A 262 8.13 8.46 -12.61
N SER A 263 8.40 9.08 -13.77
CA SER A 263 9.69 8.95 -14.45
C SER A 263 10.87 9.54 -13.66
N ASP A 264 10.60 10.50 -12.77
CA ASP A 264 11.60 11.13 -11.90
C ASP A 264 12.07 10.22 -10.75
N THR A 265 11.33 9.15 -10.41
CA THR A 265 11.72 8.15 -9.41
C THR A 265 12.51 6.97 -10.00
N VAL A 266 12.79 6.99 -11.31
CA VAL A 266 13.38 5.87 -12.06
C VAL A 266 14.68 6.30 -12.74
N GLY A 267 15.73 5.49 -12.63
CA GLY A 267 16.97 5.66 -13.38
C GLY A 267 17.15 4.55 -14.41
N MET A 268 17.41 4.93 -15.68
CA MET A 268 17.73 3.95 -16.74
C MET A 268 19.10 3.34 -16.47
N VAL A 269 19.26 2.02 -16.68
CA VAL A 269 20.52 1.32 -16.40
C VAL A 269 21.16 0.80 -17.68
N ASN A 270 22.46 1.03 -17.81
CA ASN A 270 23.28 0.43 -18.87
C ASN A 270 23.89 -0.92 -18.41
N ALA A 271 24.60 -1.59 -19.30
CA ALA A 271 25.24 -2.88 -19.00
C ALA A 271 26.24 -2.78 -17.84
N ALA A 272 27.06 -1.73 -17.81
CA ALA A 272 28.07 -1.54 -16.77
C ALA A 272 27.44 -1.36 -15.38
N PHE A 273 26.32 -0.62 -15.26
CA PHE A 273 25.58 -0.48 -14.03
C PHE A 273 25.00 -1.83 -13.56
N VAL A 274 24.37 -2.58 -14.50
CA VAL A 274 23.78 -3.90 -14.19
C VAL A 274 24.85 -4.88 -13.70
N ASP A 275 26.00 -4.92 -14.37
CA ASP A 275 27.12 -5.80 -13.99
C ASP A 275 27.70 -5.44 -12.63
N LEU A 276 27.85 -4.14 -12.34
CA LEU A 276 28.27 -3.63 -11.04
C LEU A 276 27.27 -4.02 -9.94
N TRP A 277 25.98 -3.75 -10.15
CA TRP A 277 24.91 -4.05 -9.19
C TRP A 277 24.81 -5.54 -8.91
N ARG A 278 24.83 -6.37 -9.96
CA ARG A 278 24.83 -7.84 -9.86
C ARG A 278 26.07 -8.37 -9.15
N SER A 279 27.24 -7.80 -9.44
CA SER A 279 28.48 -8.21 -8.80
C SER A 279 28.47 -7.91 -7.29
N ALA A 280 28.02 -6.73 -6.90
CA ALA A 280 27.88 -6.37 -5.49
C ALA A 280 26.84 -7.25 -4.78
N SER A 281 25.71 -7.51 -5.42
CA SER A 281 24.62 -8.33 -4.86
C SER A 281 24.96 -9.80 -4.70
N ARG A 282 25.93 -10.34 -5.48
CA ARG A 282 26.41 -11.73 -5.34
C ARG A 282 27.08 -11.98 -4.00
N ASN A 283 27.81 -11.00 -3.48
CA ASN A 283 28.50 -11.15 -2.21
C ASN A 283 27.50 -11.21 -1.03
N ALA A 284 26.65 -10.20 -0.91
CA ALA A 284 25.51 -10.17 0.00
C ALA A 284 24.58 -8.99 -0.32
N LEU A 285 23.35 -9.08 0.17
CA LEU A 285 22.41 -7.97 0.26
C LEU A 285 22.26 -7.53 1.72
N ALA A 286 21.95 -6.28 1.95
CA ALA A 286 21.39 -5.78 3.21
C ALA A 286 19.89 -5.59 3.06
N ALA A 287 19.14 -5.86 4.12
CA ALA A 287 17.74 -5.53 4.25
C ALA A 287 17.56 -4.45 5.31
N VAL A 288 16.73 -3.45 5.04
CA VAL A 288 16.31 -2.46 6.05
C VAL A 288 15.35 -3.14 7.03
N ILE A 289 15.63 -3.01 8.34
CA ILE A 289 14.95 -3.70 9.43
C ILE A 289 14.17 -2.76 10.36
N VAL A 290 14.08 -1.49 10.01
CA VAL A 290 13.25 -0.49 10.69
C VAL A 290 12.18 0.03 9.74
N ALA A 291 11.09 0.56 10.29
CA ALA A 291 9.97 1.05 9.49
C ALA A 291 10.38 2.04 8.40
N SER A 292 11.37 2.88 8.68
CA SER A 292 11.97 3.82 7.72
C SER A 292 13.37 4.20 8.17
N ALA A 293 14.34 4.13 7.27
CA ALA A 293 15.72 4.56 7.49
C ALA A 293 16.08 5.69 6.52
N PRO A 294 16.46 6.89 7.00
CA PRO A 294 16.94 7.95 6.12
C PRO A 294 18.31 7.59 5.55
N VAL A 295 18.42 7.51 4.25
CA VAL A 295 19.64 7.12 3.54
C VAL A 295 20.34 8.35 2.99
N ARG A 296 21.59 8.52 3.44
CA ARG A 296 22.52 9.55 2.93
C ARG A 296 23.73 8.88 2.33
N ASP A 297 24.17 9.38 1.19
CA ASP A 297 25.39 8.87 0.58
C ASP A 297 26.65 9.35 1.31
N SER A 298 27.81 8.84 0.90
CA SER A 298 29.11 9.18 1.48
C SER A 298 29.49 10.66 1.37
N GLN A 299 28.76 11.44 0.56
CA GLN A 299 28.90 12.90 0.46
C GLN A 299 27.91 13.65 1.36
N GLY A 300 27.09 12.95 2.15
CA GLY A 300 26.07 13.50 3.02
C GLY A 300 24.77 13.90 2.31
N VAL A 301 24.66 13.63 1.01
CA VAL A 301 23.45 13.95 0.24
C VAL A 301 22.34 12.96 0.60
N PHE A 302 21.19 13.46 1.04
CA PHE A 302 19.99 12.65 1.25
C PHE A 302 19.54 12.06 -0.08
N ARG A 303 19.25 10.78 -0.09
CA ARG A 303 18.82 10.06 -1.29
C ARG A 303 17.34 9.67 -1.22
N PHE A 304 16.95 9.01 -0.15
CA PHE A 304 15.57 8.56 0.08
C PHE A 304 15.41 8.10 1.54
N ASP A 305 14.16 7.94 1.96
CA ASP A 305 13.81 7.14 3.14
C ASP A 305 13.57 5.70 2.70
N ALA A 306 14.35 4.75 3.22
CA ALA A 306 14.24 3.34 2.89
C ALA A 306 13.23 2.65 3.82
N PRO A 307 12.07 2.17 3.32
CA PRO A 307 11.12 1.40 4.12
C PRO A 307 11.67 0.04 4.54
N ALA A 308 11.09 -0.56 5.57
CA ALA A 308 11.39 -1.94 5.98
C ALA A 308 11.31 -2.90 4.79
N GLY A 309 12.25 -3.86 4.72
CA GLY A 309 12.34 -4.80 3.60
C GLY A 309 12.95 -4.23 2.31
N THR A 310 13.45 -2.98 2.30
CA THR A 310 14.28 -2.47 1.19
C THR A 310 15.57 -3.26 1.10
N LEU A 311 15.90 -3.75 -0.10
CA LEU A 311 17.06 -4.60 -0.36
C LEU A 311 18.13 -3.82 -1.14
N LEU A 312 19.34 -3.75 -0.61
CA LEU A 312 20.46 -3.02 -1.19
C LEU A 312 21.72 -3.89 -1.22
N PRO A 313 22.52 -3.87 -2.29
CA PRO A 313 23.79 -4.61 -2.32
C PRO A 313 24.74 -4.10 -1.24
N LEU A 314 25.42 -5.01 -0.54
CA LEU A 314 26.50 -4.65 0.38
C LEU A 314 27.67 -4.07 -0.38
N ALA A 315 28.31 -3.05 0.20
CA ALA A 315 29.55 -2.47 -0.28
C ALA A 315 30.68 -2.73 0.74
N PRO A 316 31.93 -2.78 0.31
CA PRO A 316 33.08 -2.91 1.22
C PRO A 316 33.09 -1.78 2.26
N GLY A 317 33.53 -2.11 3.48
CA GLY A 317 33.70 -1.15 4.58
C GLY A 317 34.49 -1.77 5.71
N ASP A 318 35.22 -0.93 6.44
CA ASP A 318 36.16 -1.35 7.50
C ASP A 318 35.55 -1.20 8.91
N ASP A 319 34.40 -0.52 9.04
CA ASP A 319 33.75 -0.30 10.34
C ASP A 319 32.67 -1.36 10.57
N PRO A 320 32.85 -2.29 11.54
CA PRO A 320 31.89 -3.34 11.83
C PRO A 320 30.55 -2.82 12.40
N ALA A 321 30.52 -1.59 12.93
CA ALA A 321 29.29 -0.95 13.42
C ALA A 321 28.48 -0.27 12.30
N ARG A 322 28.98 -0.32 11.06
CA ARG A 322 28.35 0.29 9.90
C ARG A 322 28.12 -0.73 8.79
N ILE A 323 26.95 -0.66 8.22
CA ILE A 323 26.59 -1.45 7.04
C ILE A 323 26.69 -0.53 5.83
N ASN A 324 27.77 -0.70 5.05
CA ASN A 324 27.92 0.00 3.79
C ASN A 324 27.05 -0.65 2.73
N VAL A 325 26.26 0.15 2.03
CA VAL A 325 25.37 -0.31 0.97
C VAL A 325 25.57 0.49 -0.31
N MET A 326 25.40 -0.17 -1.44
CA MET A 326 25.29 0.49 -2.72
C MET A 326 23.86 0.97 -2.91
N VAL A 327 23.69 2.25 -3.22
CA VAL A 327 22.37 2.88 -3.43
C VAL A 327 22.28 3.46 -4.84
N PRO A 328 21.12 3.36 -5.49
CA PRO A 328 20.91 3.99 -6.79
C PRO A 328 20.65 5.47 -6.60
N ALA A 329 21.19 6.28 -7.50
CA ALA A 329 20.87 7.69 -7.64
C ALA A 329 20.62 8.00 -9.13
N ARG A 330 19.90 9.06 -9.42
CA ARG A 330 19.61 9.49 -10.78
C ARG A 330 20.52 10.64 -11.17
N ASP A 331 21.12 10.58 -12.36
CA ASP A 331 21.86 11.70 -12.94
C ASP A 331 20.93 12.68 -13.68
N GLU A 332 21.49 13.78 -14.17
CA GLU A 332 20.74 14.82 -14.91
C GLU A 332 20.13 14.33 -16.24
N ASN A 333 20.65 13.24 -16.79
CA ASN A 333 20.18 12.63 -18.03
C ASN A 333 19.14 11.52 -17.79
N GLY A 334 18.77 11.26 -16.53
CA GLY A 334 17.83 10.20 -16.18
C GLY A 334 18.44 8.82 -16.08
N ASN A 335 19.76 8.67 -16.08
CA ASN A 335 20.43 7.39 -15.90
C ASN A 335 20.68 7.11 -14.42
N ALA A 336 20.69 5.84 -14.06
CA ALA A 336 21.09 5.40 -12.73
C ALA A 336 22.62 5.44 -12.57
N ILE A 337 23.05 5.98 -11.44
CA ILE A 337 24.45 5.93 -10.98
C ILE A 337 24.49 5.29 -9.60
N ALA A 338 25.52 4.50 -9.35
CA ALA A 338 25.72 3.90 -8.05
C ALA A 338 26.40 4.89 -7.07
N ARG A 339 25.91 4.93 -5.84
CA ARG A 339 26.51 5.66 -4.72
C ARG A 339 26.71 4.71 -3.56
N ILE A 340 27.57 5.06 -2.62
CA ILE A 340 27.74 4.32 -1.36
C ILE A 340 27.06 5.12 -0.25
N ALA A 341 26.31 4.43 0.58
CA ALA A 341 25.68 4.97 1.79
C ALA A 341 26.06 4.11 3.00
N GLN A 342 25.89 4.65 4.19
CA GLN A 342 26.12 3.93 5.44
C GLN A 342 24.85 3.90 6.26
N LEU A 343 24.49 2.72 6.72
CA LEU A 343 23.43 2.46 7.70
C LEU A 343 24.06 1.92 9.00
N THR A 344 23.34 2.02 10.09
CA THR A 344 23.73 1.35 11.33
C THR A 344 23.23 -0.09 11.36
N ASP A 345 23.78 -0.92 12.20
CA ASP A 345 23.32 -2.28 12.50
C ASP A 345 21.88 -2.32 13.09
N THR A 346 21.42 -1.19 13.64
CA THR A 346 20.02 -1.02 14.08
C THR A 346 19.07 -0.62 12.95
N GLN A 347 19.57 -0.18 11.80
CA GLN A 347 18.77 0.24 10.64
C GLN A 347 18.68 -0.84 9.56
N ALA A 348 19.75 -1.62 9.40
CA ALA A 348 19.81 -2.67 8.39
C ALA A 348 20.56 -3.90 8.92
N ALA A 349 20.34 -5.04 8.27
CA ALA A 349 21.04 -6.28 8.56
C ALA A 349 21.45 -6.98 7.25
N THR A 350 22.52 -7.79 7.33
CA THR A 350 22.90 -8.67 6.22
C THR A 350 21.83 -9.73 5.98
N LEU A 351 21.45 -9.92 4.73
CA LEU A 351 20.43 -10.87 4.31
C LEU A 351 21.05 -12.27 4.03
N PRO A 352 20.39 -13.37 4.47
CA PRO A 352 19.16 -13.39 5.26
C PRO A 352 19.45 -13.13 6.76
N LEU A 353 18.64 -12.27 7.38
CA LEU A 353 18.61 -12.17 8.84
C LEU A 353 18.08 -13.51 9.39
N SER A 354 18.73 -14.08 10.41
CA SER A 354 18.26 -15.34 10.99
C SER A 354 16.80 -15.24 11.44
N ALA A 355 15.95 -16.16 10.98
CA ALA A 355 14.51 -16.15 11.22
C ALA A 355 14.18 -16.62 12.66
N THR A 356 14.53 -15.81 13.66
CA THR A 356 14.30 -16.08 15.09
C THR A 356 13.17 -15.21 15.65
N PRO A 357 12.53 -15.62 16.76
CA PRO A 357 11.57 -14.78 17.48
C PRO A 357 12.15 -13.41 17.87
N ARG A 358 13.42 -13.35 18.29
CA ARG A 358 14.15 -12.09 18.58
C ARG A 358 14.10 -11.12 17.40
N HIS A 359 14.47 -11.58 16.22
CA HIS A 359 14.52 -10.73 15.03
C HIS A 359 13.14 -10.37 14.53
N LEU A 360 12.16 -11.27 14.63
CA LEU A 360 10.77 -10.93 14.34
C LEU A 360 10.26 -9.86 15.32
N ALA A 361 10.47 -10.02 16.63
CA ALA A 361 10.07 -9.02 17.62
C ALA A 361 10.70 -7.65 17.35
N MET A 362 11.96 -7.60 16.92
CA MET A 362 12.64 -6.36 16.52
C MET A 362 11.92 -5.68 15.34
N LEU A 363 11.57 -6.44 14.31
CA LEU A 363 10.82 -5.92 13.15
C LEU A 363 9.44 -5.42 13.56
N LEU A 364 8.68 -6.23 14.31
CA LEU A 364 7.34 -5.87 14.76
C LEU A 364 7.34 -4.61 15.65
N LYS A 365 8.30 -4.45 16.55
CA LYS A 365 8.45 -3.24 17.38
C LYS A 365 8.66 -1.97 16.55
N SER A 366 9.26 -2.09 15.38
CA SER A 366 9.44 -0.97 14.47
C SER A 366 8.17 -0.63 13.68
N LEU A 367 7.29 -1.61 13.46
CA LEU A 367 6.14 -1.50 12.58
C LEU A 367 4.82 -1.28 13.35
N ILE A 368 4.70 -1.82 14.57
CA ILE A 368 3.47 -1.73 15.38
C ILE A 368 2.97 -0.30 15.53
N GLY A 369 1.67 -0.09 15.35
CA GLY A 369 1.03 1.23 15.45
C GLY A 369 1.28 2.15 14.23
N ARG A 370 1.96 1.70 13.19
CA ARG A 370 2.09 2.48 11.96
C ARG A 370 0.76 2.53 11.21
N PRO A 371 0.45 3.67 10.55
CA PRO A 371 -0.77 3.81 9.78
C PRO A 371 -0.86 2.80 8.63
N TYR A 372 -2.08 2.32 8.37
CA TYR A 372 -2.40 1.52 7.19
C TYR A 372 -2.36 2.38 5.91
N GLY A 373 -1.69 1.92 4.88
CA GLY A 373 -1.60 2.57 3.57
C GLY A 373 -2.05 1.66 2.44
N TRP A 374 -3.32 1.77 2.02
CA TRP A 374 -3.84 1.01 0.87
C TRP A 374 -2.93 1.13 -0.36
N GLY A 375 -2.50 -0.01 -0.92
CA GLY A 375 -1.58 -0.05 -2.06
C GLY A 375 -0.24 0.67 -1.82
N ASN A 376 0.22 0.78 -0.57
CA ASN A 376 1.36 1.58 -0.13
C ASN A 376 1.15 3.11 -0.26
N THR A 377 -0.08 3.61 -0.21
CA THR A 377 -0.35 5.06 -0.18
C THR A 377 0.44 5.72 0.95
N GLY A 378 1.09 6.84 0.64
CA GLY A 378 1.96 7.55 1.59
C GLY A 378 3.20 6.77 2.00
N PHE A 379 3.55 5.71 1.28
CA PHE A 379 4.63 4.76 1.58
C PHE A 379 4.46 4.01 2.91
N TYR A 380 3.23 3.97 3.43
CA TYR A 380 2.82 3.05 4.49
C TYR A 380 2.47 1.68 3.89
N ASN A 381 2.55 0.65 4.69
CA ASN A 381 2.17 -0.69 4.25
C ASN A 381 0.65 -0.89 4.30
N ASP A 382 0.16 -1.83 3.51
CA ASP A 382 -1.09 -2.55 3.72
C ASP A 382 -0.79 -3.96 4.24
N CYS A 383 -1.81 -4.77 4.46
CA CYS A 383 -1.65 -6.11 5.05
C CYS A 383 -0.61 -6.98 4.35
N SER A 384 -0.61 -7.03 3.03
CA SER A 384 0.28 -7.90 2.25
C SER A 384 1.67 -7.30 2.04
N SER A 385 1.80 -5.98 1.90
CA SER A 385 3.10 -5.33 1.85
C SER A 385 3.81 -5.31 3.21
N GLU A 386 3.05 -5.35 4.31
CA GLU A 386 3.61 -5.49 5.66
C GLU A 386 4.24 -6.87 5.86
N THR A 387 3.51 -7.94 5.55
CA THR A 387 4.06 -9.29 5.59
C THR A 387 5.24 -9.45 4.63
N GLN A 388 5.15 -8.89 3.41
CA GLN A 388 6.25 -8.87 2.44
C GLN A 388 7.49 -8.16 3.02
N SER A 389 7.31 -7.02 3.71
CA SER A 389 8.39 -6.26 4.35
C SER A 389 9.11 -7.06 5.45
N ILE A 390 8.34 -7.74 6.30
CA ILE A 390 8.86 -8.57 7.38
C ILE A 390 9.66 -9.75 6.83
N PHE A 391 9.05 -10.48 5.90
CA PHE A 391 9.66 -11.70 5.36
C PHE A 391 10.84 -11.43 4.42
N ALA A 392 10.88 -10.28 3.75
CA ALA A 392 12.04 -9.87 2.96
C ALA A 392 13.33 -9.78 3.81
N ALA A 393 13.26 -9.32 5.06
CA ALA A 393 14.41 -9.29 5.97
C ALA A 393 14.95 -10.69 6.27
N PHE A 394 14.10 -11.71 6.30
CA PHE A 394 14.47 -13.11 6.46
C PHE A 394 14.90 -13.79 5.15
N GLY A 395 14.94 -13.04 4.04
CA GLY A 395 15.26 -13.57 2.72
C GLY A 395 14.09 -14.28 2.04
N VAL A 396 12.89 -14.25 2.58
CA VAL A 396 11.71 -14.88 1.99
C VAL A 396 10.98 -13.89 1.09
N TRP A 397 10.85 -14.21 -0.20
CA TRP A 397 10.00 -13.45 -1.10
C TRP A 397 8.55 -13.87 -0.95
N LEU A 398 7.67 -12.90 -0.72
CA LEU A 398 6.22 -13.08 -0.76
C LEU A 398 5.66 -12.30 -1.96
N PRO A 399 4.67 -12.84 -2.69
CA PRO A 399 3.94 -12.08 -3.72
C PRO A 399 3.28 -10.81 -3.14
N ARG A 400 3.01 -9.83 -4.01
CA ARG A 400 2.42 -8.57 -3.58
C ARG A 400 0.98 -8.72 -3.08
N HIS A 401 0.16 -9.51 -3.76
CA HIS A 401 -1.26 -9.66 -3.40
C HIS A 401 -1.45 -10.66 -2.27
N SER A 402 -2.39 -10.36 -1.35
CA SER A 402 -2.66 -11.18 -0.18
C SER A 402 -3.09 -12.61 -0.52
N SER A 403 -3.89 -12.79 -1.58
CA SER A 403 -4.32 -14.10 -2.07
C SER A 403 -3.15 -14.94 -2.59
N THR A 404 -2.25 -14.34 -3.37
CA THR A 404 -1.12 -15.05 -3.95
C THR A 404 -0.03 -15.38 -2.92
N GLN A 405 0.01 -14.71 -1.76
CA GLN A 405 0.90 -15.09 -0.67
C GLN A 405 0.63 -16.50 -0.12
N MET A 406 -0.56 -17.04 -0.34
CA MET A 406 -0.87 -18.42 0.03
C MET A 406 -0.03 -19.45 -0.74
N SER A 407 0.52 -19.10 -1.90
CA SER A 407 1.44 -19.95 -2.67
C SER A 407 2.88 -19.98 -2.13
N ALA A 408 3.22 -19.15 -1.14
CA ALA A 408 4.58 -19.07 -0.59
C ALA A 408 4.96 -20.25 0.32
N GLY A 409 4.00 -21.04 0.76
CA GLY A 409 4.19 -22.19 1.63
C GLY A 409 3.20 -23.31 1.35
N HIS A 410 3.03 -24.22 2.33
CA HIS A 410 2.02 -25.26 2.27
C HIS A 410 0.65 -24.69 2.62
N MET A 411 -0.22 -24.58 1.62
CA MET A 411 -1.57 -24.01 1.74
C MET A 411 -2.57 -25.07 2.19
N ILE A 412 -3.44 -24.68 3.13
CA ILE A 412 -4.56 -25.47 3.66
C ILE A 412 -5.79 -24.60 3.63
N ASP A 413 -6.84 -25.06 2.95
CA ASP A 413 -8.13 -24.35 2.85
C ASP A 413 -9.08 -24.82 3.95
N LEU A 414 -9.43 -23.91 4.86
CA LEU A 414 -10.37 -24.11 5.95
C LEU A 414 -11.69 -23.35 5.73
N SER A 415 -11.96 -22.89 4.53
CA SER A 415 -13.17 -22.08 4.22
C SER A 415 -14.47 -22.80 4.55
N ALA A 416 -14.52 -24.15 4.40
CA ALA A 416 -15.70 -24.95 4.73
C ALA A 416 -15.88 -25.21 6.24
N ALA A 417 -14.88 -24.96 7.07
CA ALA A 417 -14.93 -25.17 8.53
C ALA A 417 -15.64 -23.98 9.21
N THR A 418 -16.23 -24.25 10.38
CA THR A 418 -16.81 -23.22 11.26
C THR A 418 -15.70 -22.35 11.87
N PRO A 419 -16.00 -21.11 12.34
CA PRO A 419 -15.02 -20.27 13.02
C PRO A 419 -14.29 -20.97 14.18
N ASP A 420 -15.02 -21.71 15.02
CA ASP A 420 -14.40 -22.43 16.15
C ASP A 420 -13.46 -23.56 15.68
N GLU A 421 -13.83 -24.29 14.61
CA GLU A 421 -12.96 -25.33 14.03
C GLU A 421 -11.70 -24.72 13.39
N ARG A 422 -11.80 -23.57 12.71
CA ARG A 422 -10.65 -22.82 12.15
C ARG A 422 -9.67 -22.42 13.25
N LEU A 423 -10.19 -21.86 14.35
CA LEU A 423 -9.38 -21.44 15.49
C LEU A 423 -8.74 -22.66 16.19
N ALA A 424 -9.50 -23.74 16.41
CA ALA A 424 -8.98 -24.97 16.98
C ALA A 424 -7.87 -25.58 16.10
N TYR A 425 -8.04 -25.54 14.77
CA TYR A 425 -7.02 -26.01 13.83
C TYR A 425 -5.73 -25.19 13.94
N LEU A 426 -5.82 -23.84 13.98
CA LEU A 426 -4.65 -22.98 14.15
C LEU A 426 -3.94 -23.25 15.48
N VAL A 427 -4.68 -23.40 16.58
CA VAL A 427 -4.12 -23.70 17.91
C VAL A 427 -3.32 -25.00 17.90
N GLN A 428 -3.81 -26.03 17.17
CA GLN A 428 -3.22 -27.37 17.17
C GLN A 428 -2.14 -27.55 16.10
N HIS A 429 -2.27 -26.91 14.94
CA HIS A 429 -1.46 -27.19 13.75
C HIS A 429 -0.75 -25.96 13.19
N GLY A 430 -1.09 -24.75 13.65
CA GLY A 430 -0.41 -23.53 13.22
C GLY A 430 1.04 -23.53 13.67
N ALA A 431 1.95 -23.16 12.76
CA ALA A 431 3.36 -22.96 13.07
C ALA A 431 3.58 -21.47 13.39
N PRO A 432 3.84 -21.09 14.65
CA PRO A 432 4.02 -19.71 15.05
C PRO A 432 5.07 -18.98 14.19
N MET A 433 4.83 -17.70 13.89
CA MET A 433 5.75 -16.79 13.19
C MET A 433 6.04 -17.14 11.73
N ARG A 434 5.45 -18.23 11.19
CA ARG A 434 5.59 -18.63 9.79
C ARG A 434 4.29 -19.13 9.14
N THR A 435 3.14 -19.04 9.83
CA THR A 435 1.83 -19.30 9.25
C THR A 435 1.17 -17.97 8.86
N LEU A 436 0.90 -17.80 7.56
CA LEU A 436 0.06 -16.73 7.04
C LEU A 436 -1.39 -17.19 7.02
N ILE A 437 -2.32 -16.27 7.28
CA ILE A 437 -3.77 -16.51 7.28
C ILE A 437 -4.41 -15.52 6.30
N TYR A 438 -5.08 -16.03 5.27
CA TYR A 438 -5.80 -15.23 4.27
C TYR A 438 -7.32 -15.39 4.42
N ILE A 439 -8.05 -14.27 4.39
CA ILE A 439 -9.50 -14.24 4.66
C ILE A 439 -10.33 -13.53 3.57
N GLY A 440 -9.86 -13.54 2.33
CA GLY A 440 -10.53 -12.82 1.24
C GLY A 440 -10.20 -11.31 1.26
N GLY A 441 -9.08 -10.93 0.64
CA GLY A 441 -8.60 -9.55 0.55
C GLY A 441 -7.77 -9.06 1.74
N HIS A 442 -7.51 -9.91 2.75
CA HIS A 442 -6.67 -9.56 3.90
C HIS A 442 -5.79 -10.73 4.33
N VAL A 443 -4.57 -10.45 4.76
CA VAL A 443 -3.60 -11.43 5.25
C VAL A 443 -3.06 -11.03 6.63
N MET A 444 -2.86 -12.04 7.49
CA MET A 444 -2.35 -11.90 8.86
C MET A 444 -1.21 -12.87 9.09
N LEU A 445 -0.32 -12.56 10.04
CA LEU A 445 0.73 -13.46 10.53
C LEU A 445 0.32 -14.05 11.88
N TYR A 446 0.26 -15.37 11.98
CA TYR A 446 0.03 -16.07 13.23
C TYR A 446 1.29 -16.04 14.11
N LEU A 447 1.17 -15.46 15.31
CA LEU A 447 2.27 -15.35 16.26
C LEU A 447 2.38 -16.52 17.24
N GLY A 448 1.27 -17.20 17.53
CA GLY A 448 1.15 -18.24 18.53
C GLY A 448 -0.20 -18.20 19.23
N ASN A 449 -0.28 -18.74 20.43
CA ASN A 449 -1.51 -18.86 21.19
C ASN A 449 -1.45 -18.05 22.49
N THR A 450 -2.64 -17.61 22.95
CA THR A 450 -2.85 -17.00 24.26
C THR A 450 -4.10 -17.60 24.91
N THR A 451 -4.39 -17.19 26.15
CA THR A 451 -5.62 -17.56 26.85
C THR A 451 -6.51 -16.35 27.05
N VAL A 452 -7.73 -16.43 26.53
CA VAL A 452 -8.79 -15.44 26.73
C VAL A 452 -9.98 -16.18 27.33
N ASP A 453 -10.52 -15.72 28.46
CA ASP A 453 -11.66 -16.33 29.16
C ASP A 453 -11.49 -17.87 29.35
N GLN A 454 -10.32 -18.30 29.77
CA GLN A 454 -9.94 -19.72 29.98
C GLN A 454 -9.91 -20.58 28.71
N LYS A 455 -10.06 -19.98 27.52
CA LYS A 455 -9.90 -20.68 26.24
C LYS A 455 -8.58 -20.32 25.60
N VAL A 456 -7.89 -21.32 25.03
CA VAL A 456 -6.70 -21.09 24.21
C VAL A 456 -7.16 -20.61 22.83
N VAL A 457 -6.64 -19.47 22.40
CA VAL A 457 -6.98 -18.83 21.12
C VAL A 457 -5.73 -18.39 20.38
N PRO A 458 -5.76 -18.34 19.03
CA PRO A 458 -4.66 -17.82 18.24
C PRO A 458 -4.45 -16.32 18.45
N VAL A 459 -3.21 -15.86 18.31
CA VAL A 459 -2.84 -14.44 18.26
C VAL A 459 -2.24 -14.15 16.90
N VAL A 460 -2.64 -13.02 16.33
CA VAL A 460 -2.18 -12.58 15.01
C VAL A 460 -1.58 -11.18 15.07
N TYR A 461 -0.55 -10.95 14.25
CA TYR A 461 -0.06 -9.64 13.86
C TYR A 461 -0.63 -9.32 12.48
N GLN A 462 -1.09 -8.09 12.29
CA GLN A 462 -1.70 -7.65 11.04
C GLN A 462 -1.62 -6.13 10.87
N ASP A 463 -1.48 -5.67 9.64
CA ASP A 463 -1.76 -4.28 9.28
C ASP A 463 -3.16 -4.24 8.67
N VAL A 464 -4.11 -3.62 9.35
CA VAL A 464 -5.53 -3.72 9.04
C VAL A 464 -6.24 -2.38 9.08
N TRP A 465 -7.06 -2.12 8.04
CA TRP A 465 -7.89 -0.91 8.04
C TRP A 465 -8.99 -0.94 9.11
N GLY A 466 -9.67 -2.06 9.29
CA GLY A 466 -10.72 -2.17 10.30
C GLY A 466 -11.65 -3.36 10.12
N LEU A 467 -12.62 -3.46 11.03
CA LEU A 467 -13.64 -4.50 11.06
C LEU A 467 -14.95 -4.00 10.46
N ARG A 468 -15.82 -4.92 10.02
CA ARG A 468 -17.12 -4.60 9.42
C ARG A 468 -18.19 -5.61 9.82
N PRO A 469 -19.48 -5.24 9.82
CA PRO A 469 -20.57 -6.19 9.83
C PRO A 469 -20.59 -7.04 8.54
N ALA A 470 -21.28 -8.17 8.58
CA ALA A 470 -21.40 -9.06 7.41
C ALA A 470 -22.11 -8.39 6.21
N ASP A 471 -22.99 -7.41 6.46
CA ASP A 471 -23.70 -6.64 5.43
C ASP A 471 -22.90 -5.45 4.87
N ASN A 472 -21.65 -5.25 5.35
CA ASN A 472 -20.76 -4.16 4.96
C ASN A 472 -21.35 -2.74 5.16
N SER A 473 -22.32 -2.59 6.06
CA SER A 473 -23.05 -1.32 6.28
C SER A 473 -22.21 -0.22 6.95
N ARG A 474 -21.15 -0.58 7.67
CA ARG A 474 -20.27 0.36 8.38
C ARG A 474 -18.86 -0.21 8.55
N ARG A 475 -17.95 0.64 8.98
CA ARG A 475 -16.56 0.27 9.30
C ARG A 475 -16.19 0.73 10.71
N ALA A 476 -15.64 -0.19 11.52
CA ALA A 476 -14.93 0.12 12.75
C ALA A 476 -13.42 0.15 12.44
N VAL A 477 -12.85 1.36 12.37
CA VAL A 477 -11.48 1.57 11.88
C VAL A 477 -10.47 1.26 12.99
N ILE A 478 -9.50 0.42 12.69
CA ILE A 478 -8.27 0.18 13.46
C ILE A 478 -7.15 1.06 12.89
N GLY A 479 -6.94 1.01 11.58
CA GLY A 479 -6.14 1.94 10.80
C GLY A 479 -4.63 1.75 10.88
N GLY A 480 -4.14 0.55 11.21
CA GLY A 480 -2.70 0.30 11.28
C GLY A 480 -2.30 -1.10 11.72
N SER A 481 -0.99 -1.24 11.96
CA SER A 481 -0.38 -2.49 12.39
C SER A 481 -0.66 -2.76 13.86
N VAL A 482 -1.27 -3.92 14.15
CA VAL A 482 -1.72 -4.31 15.49
C VAL A 482 -1.49 -5.80 15.78
N ILE A 483 -1.45 -6.14 17.08
CA ILE A 483 -1.50 -7.51 17.58
C ILE A 483 -2.87 -7.71 18.25
N MET A 484 -3.57 -8.78 17.87
CA MET A 484 -4.89 -9.10 18.42
C MET A 484 -5.08 -10.62 18.55
N PRO A 485 -5.78 -11.08 19.60
CA PRO A 485 -6.34 -12.44 19.60
C PRO A 485 -7.34 -12.59 18.45
N LEU A 486 -7.27 -13.72 17.74
CA LEU A 486 -8.25 -14.08 16.72
C LEU A 486 -9.39 -14.86 17.39
N LEU A 487 -10.56 -14.24 17.49
CA LEU A 487 -11.72 -14.78 18.21
C LEU A 487 -12.84 -15.17 17.23
N ALA A 488 -13.74 -16.06 17.64
CA ALA A 488 -14.91 -16.41 16.83
C ALA A 488 -15.95 -15.28 16.73
N HIS A 489 -15.92 -14.31 17.64
CA HIS A 489 -16.78 -13.12 17.69
C HIS A 489 -15.99 -11.92 18.22
N ILE A 490 -16.48 -10.72 18.01
CA ILE A 490 -15.87 -9.48 18.49
C ILE A 490 -16.56 -9.06 19.78
N PRO A 491 -15.89 -9.13 20.96
CA PRO A 491 -16.53 -8.85 22.25
C PRO A 491 -17.04 -7.41 22.37
N GLU A 492 -16.31 -6.43 21.84
CA GLU A 492 -16.62 -5.00 21.94
C GLU A 492 -17.85 -4.62 21.12
N ASP A 493 -18.14 -5.35 20.07
CA ASP A 493 -19.28 -5.08 19.19
C ASP A 493 -19.73 -6.37 18.47
N PRO A 494 -20.73 -7.07 19.02
CA PRO A 494 -21.23 -8.33 18.44
C PRO A 494 -21.84 -8.20 17.04
N SER A 495 -22.09 -6.99 16.52
CA SER A 495 -22.54 -6.77 15.16
C SER A 495 -21.40 -6.81 14.14
N LEU A 496 -20.14 -6.69 14.58
CA LEU A 496 -18.99 -6.83 13.70
C LEU A 496 -18.70 -8.30 13.41
N GLN A 497 -18.43 -8.58 12.15
CA GLN A 497 -18.00 -9.91 11.75
C GLN A 497 -16.57 -10.16 12.21
N SER A 498 -16.36 -11.29 12.90
CA SER A 498 -15.01 -11.75 13.21
C SER A 498 -14.24 -12.08 11.92
N LEU A 499 -12.93 -11.82 11.94
CA LEU A 499 -12.03 -12.22 10.86
C LEU A 499 -11.96 -13.76 10.70
N ALA A 500 -12.23 -14.53 11.76
CA ALA A 500 -12.35 -15.98 11.68
C ALA A 500 -13.67 -16.45 11.04
N ALA A 501 -14.70 -15.56 10.93
CA ALA A 501 -16.02 -15.88 10.40
C ALA A 501 -16.22 -15.44 8.93
N THR A 502 -15.17 -15.02 8.25
CA THR A 502 -15.22 -14.64 6.83
C THR A 502 -15.47 -15.88 5.94
N PRO A 503 -16.09 -15.72 4.74
CA PRO A 503 -16.35 -16.85 3.86
C PRO A 503 -15.09 -17.61 3.43
N ILE A 504 -13.99 -16.89 3.18
CA ILE A 504 -12.69 -17.46 2.83
C ILE A 504 -11.84 -17.52 4.09
N PHE A 505 -11.21 -18.65 4.34
CA PHE A 505 -10.21 -18.81 5.40
C PHE A 505 -9.16 -19.85 4.98
N GLN A 506 -8.03 -19.36 4.55
CA GLN A 506 -6.91 -20.18 4.08
C GLN A 506 -5.68 -19.90 4.93
N ILE A 507 -4.87 -20.90 5.17
CA ILE A 507 -3.57 -20.73 5.82
C ILE A 507 -2.46 -21.23 4.92
N SER A 508 -1.28 -20.61 5.01
CA SER A 508 -0.07 -21.06 4.34
C SER A 508 1.07 -21.13 5.33
N ILE A 509 1.65 -22.31 5.50
CA ILE A 509 2.78 -22.53 6.40
C ILE A 509 4.07 -22.45 5.59
N ILE A 510 4.84 -21.37 5.81
CA ILE A 510 6.11 -21.15 5.16
C ILE A 510 7.13 -22.18 5.68
N GLY A 511 7.73 -22.92 4.78
CA GLY A 511 8.79 -23.91 5.00
C GLY A 511 9.71 -23.91 3.81
N SER A 512 10.06 -25.08 3.26
CA SER A 512 10.77 -25.15 1.98
C SER A 512 9.95 -24.46 0.89
N PRO A 513 10.61 -23.69 -0.02
CA PRO A 513 9.91 -23.07 -1.15
C PRO A 513 9.13 -24.15 -1.92
N ALA A 514 7.87 -23.84 -2.25
CA ALA A 514 7.07 -24.74 -3.08
C ALA A 514 7.78 -24.95 -4.41
N ALA A 515 8.12 -26.18 -4.74
CA ALA A 515 8.83 -26.51 -5.98
C ALA A 515 7.93 -26.12 -7.16
N GLY A 516 8.28 -25.03 -7.85
CA GLY A 516 7.80 -24.75 -9.21
C GLY A 516 6.33 -24.41 -9.37
N THR A 517 5.61 -23.96 -8.31
CA THR A 517 4.27 -23.42 -8.53
C THR A 517 4.42 -22.08 -9.27
N PRO A 518 3.98 -21.97 -10.53
CA PRO A 518 3.91 -20.67 -11.19
C PRO A 518 3.02 -19.79 -10.32
N VAL A 519 3.50 -18.61 -9.94
CA VAL A 519 2.61 -17.55 -9.44
C VAL A 519 1.54 -17.39 -10.51
N PRO A 520 0.25 -17.56 -10.20
CA PRO A 520 -0.79 -17.24 -11.17
C PRO A 520 -0.52 -15.84 -11.71
N PRO A 521 -0.78 -15.55 -13.00
CA PRO A 521 -0.77 -14.18 -13.45
C PRO A 521 -1.66 -13.40 -12.48
N ASP A 522 -1.18 -12.23 -12.03
CA ASP A 522 -1.96 -11.34 -11.21
C ASP A 522 -3.31 -11.13 -11.92
N ASP A 523 -4.37 -11.75 -11.41
CA ASP A 523 -5.72 -11.34 -11.74
C ASP A 523 -5.89 -9.99 -11.02
N ASP A 524 -5.36 -8.94 -11.64
CA ASP A 524 -5.55 -7.54 -11.29
C ASP A 524 -7.01 -7.14 -11.53
N ASN A 525 -7.93 -7.87 -10.93
CA ASN A 525 -9.32 -7.50 -10.92
C ASN A 525 -9.65 -6.90 -9.54
N PRO A 526 -9.71 -5.55 -9.40
CA PRO A 526 -10.15 -4.90 -8.17
C PRO A 526 -11.60 -5.23 -7.80
N ALA A 527 -12.28 -6.09 -8.57
CA ALA A 527 -13.68 -6.48 -8.41
C ALA A 527 -13.87 -7.97 -8.05
N SER A 528 -12.81 -8.73 -7.72
CA SER A 528 -12.94 -10.12 -7.24
C SER A 528 -12.93 -10.20 -5.71
#